data_d91545e697e1749ff71ea9ec3d6cf236
#
_entry.id   d91545e697e1749ff71ea9ec3d6cf236
#
_cell.length_a   1.000
_cell.length_b   1.000
_cell.length_c   1.000
_cell.angle_alpha   90.00
_cell.angle_beta   90.00
_cell.angle_gamma   90.00
#
_symmetry.space_group_name_H-M   'P 1'
#
loop_
_entity.id
_entity.type
_entity.pdbx_description
1 polymer ?
#
loop_
_entity_poly.entity_id
_entity_poly.type
_entity_poly.pdbx_seq_one_letter_code
_entity_poly.pdbx_strand_id
1 'polypeptide(L)'
;MAYSIDPIQDNCYPGTTVLVNKLHIHDEAALQEAEALATYVNASKLEQCPLEGVFDFAHYKAIHRFLFSDLYDWAGQIRTVNLSKKGTDFCPAEEIEPQAKLIFDRLKEQNYFKGLSHDAFVGEITDFYCTTNYLHPFREGNGRTQRAFLTQLIRSAGHDLNWSEVDGDLLMIATIQAAQGVTDLLRQVLGEAIK
;
A
#
# COMPACT_ATOMS: atom_id res chain seq x y z
N MET A 1 -4.25 -2.87 -14.21
CA MET A 1 -5.67 -3.30 -14.05
C MET A 1 -6.41 -2.18 -13.34
N ALA A 2 -7.44 -1.63 -13.98
CA ALA A 2 -8.19 -0.50 -13.45
C ALA A 2 -9.06 -0.88 -12.24
N TYR A 3 -9.23 0.06 -11.31
CA TYR A 3 -10.24 -0.01 -10.26
C TYR A 3 -11.63 0.22 -10.87
N SER A 4 -12.65 -0.44 -10.33
CA SER A 4 -14.02 0.00 -10.51
C SER A 4 -14.27 1.17 -9.55
N ILE A 5 -14.81 2.26 -10.07
CA ILE A 5 -15.02 3.52 -9.33
C ILE A 5 -16.50 3.85 -9.44
N ASP A 6 -17.09 4.40 -8.38
CA ASP A 6 -18.36 5.09 -8.47
C ASP A 6 -18.32 6.15 -9.57
N PRO A 7 -19.43 6.44 -10.29
CA PRO A 7 -19.45 7.14 -11.58
C PRO A 7 -18.90 8.57 -11.60
N ILE A 8 -18.43 9.09 -10.49
CA ILE A 8 -17.66 10.34 -10.43
C ILE A 8 -16.20 10.00 -10.71
N GLN A 9 -15.75 10.26 -11.94
CA GLN A 9 -14.36 10.12 -12.38
C GLN A 9 -13.49 11.21 -11.73
N ASP A 10 -13.28 11.10 -10.43
CA ASP A 10 -12.42 12.04 -9.72
C ASP A 10 -10.95 11.79 -10.10
N ASN A 11 -10.23 12.85 -10.37
CA ASN A 11 -8.82 12.83 -10.75
C ASN A 11 -8.49 12.18 -12.12
N CYS A 12 -9.43 12.01 -13.04
CA CYS A 12 -9.18 11.57 -14.42
C CYS A 12 -9.30 12.70 -15.44
N TYR A 13 -8.62 12.58 -16.58
CA TYR A 13 -8.87 13.46 -17.70
C TYR A 13 -10.31 13.28 -18.22
N PRO A 14 -10.99 14.37 -18.65
CA PRO A 14 -12.38 14.30 -19.08
C PRO A 14 -12.63 13.21 -20.13
N GLY A 15 -13.60 12.34 -19.88
CA GLY A 15 -13.99 11.27 -20.79
C GLY A 15 -13.03 10.08 -20.87
N THR A 16 -12.07 9.97 -19.96
CA THR A 16 -11.09 8.88 -19.92
C THR A 16 -11.01 8.22 -18.53
N THR A 17 -10.29 7.09 -18.46
CA THR A 17 -9.88 6.43 -17.21
C THR A 17 -8.47 6.83 -16.76
N VAL A 18 -7.79 7.67 -17.55
CA VAL A 18 -6.41 8.08 -17.33
C VAL A 18 -6.36 9.15 -16.23
N LEU A 19 -5.60 8.88 -15.17
CA LEU A 19 -5.40 9.82 -14.06
C LEU A 19 -4.69 11.10 -14.54
N VAL A 20 -5.20 12.25 -14.10
CA VAL A 20 -4.52 13.54 -14.31
C VAL A 20 -3.15 13.47 -13.65
N ASN A 21 -2.11 13.74 -14.42
CA ASN A 21 -0.73 13.59 -14.01
C ASN A 21 0.13 14.78 -14.45
N LYS A 22 1.22 15.03 -13.76
CA LYS A 22 2.16 16.14 -14.01
C LYS A 22 2.91 16.03 -15.32
N LEU A 23 2.96 14.83 -15.91
CA LEU A 23 3.64 14.57 -17.18
C LEU A 23 2.73 14.83 -18.38
N HIS A 24 1.45 15.17 -18.14
CA HIS A 24 0.44 15.37 -19.18
C HIS A 24 0.27 14.18 -20.14
N ILE A 25 0.46 12.98 -19.63
CA ILE A 25 0.27 11.73 -20.38
C ILE A 25 -1.23 11.39 -20.40
N HIS A 26 -1.79 11.20 -21.58
CA HIS A 26 -3.20 10.88 -21.81
C HIS A 26 -3.41 9.42 -22.26
N ASP A 27 -2.35 8.67 -22.52
CA ASP A 27 -2.39 7.25 -22.83
C ASP A 27 -2.18 6.42 -21.58
N GLU A 28 -3.05 5.44 -21.33
CA GLU A 28 -3.04 4.63 -20.11
C GLU A 28 -1.78 3.76 -20.00
N ALA A 29 -1.34 3.15 -21.13
CA ALA A 29 -0.17 2.29 -21.12
C ALA A 29 1.12 3.11 -20.90
N ALA A 30 1.23 4.26 -21.55
CA ALA A 30 2.36 5.16 -21.37
C ALA A 30 2.41 5.72 -19.93
N LEU A 31 1.24 6.02 -19.33
CA LEU A 31 1.21 6.45 -17.92
C LEU A 31 1.64 5.33 -16.97
N GLN A 32 1.21 4.10 -17.21
CA GLN A 32 1.62 2.93 -16.41
C GLN A 32 3.14 2.71 -16.47
N GLU A 33 3.76 2.84 -17.65
CA GLU A 33 5.20 2.72 -17.81
C GLU A 33 5.95 3.84 -17.08
N ALA A 34 5.53 5.09 -17.25
CA ALA A 34 6.12 6.24 -16.57
C ALA A 34 5.97 6.12 -15.04
N GLU A 35 4.82 5.67 -14.57
CA GLU A 35 4.54 5.44 -13.16
C GLU A 35 5.42 4.31 -12.59
N ALA A 36 5.55 3.20 -13.30
CA ALA A 36 6.41 2.10 -12.88
C ALA A 36 7.87 2.55 -12.71
N LEU A 37 8.39 3.29 -13.70
CA LEU A 37 9.76 3.79 -13.66
C LEU A 37 9.99 4.80 -12.53
N ALA A 38 9.15 5.82 -12.43
CA ALA A 38 9.29 6.86 -11.43
C ALA A 38 9.20 6.29 -10.00
N THR A 39 8.21 5.42 -9.76
CA THR A 39 8.04 4.81 -8.45
C THR A 39 9.12 3.80 -8.11
N TYR A 40 9.69 3.09 -9.09
CA TYR A 40 10.86 2.23 -8.88
C TYR A 40 12.08 3.04 -8.42
N VAL A 41 12.38 4.15 -9.10
CA VAL A 41 13.48 5.04 -8.72
C VAL A 41 13.27 5.61 -7.31
N ASN A 42 12.06 6.08 -7.00
CA ASN A 42 11.76 6.64 -5.70
C ASN A 42 11.75 5.57 -4.59
N ALA A 43 11.27 4.36 -4.87
CA ALA A 43 11.36 3.24 -3.93
C ALA A 43 12.81 2.86 -3.61
N SER A 44 13.69 2.84 -4.64
CA SER A 44 15.13 2.58 -4.44
C SER A 44 15.80 3.67 -3.58
N LYS A 45 15.45 4.94 -3.78
CA LYS A 45 15.92 6.04 -2.92
C LYS A 45 15.42 5.88 -1.48
N LEU A 46 14.14 5.54 -1.32
CA LEU A 46 13.51 5.33 -0.01
C LEU A 46 14.14 4.15 0.74
N GLU A 47 14.57 3.12 0.04
CA GLU A 47 15.26 1.97 0.62
C GLU A 47 16.68 2.34 1.12
N GLN A 48 17.39 3.18 0.38
CA GLN A 48 18.72 3.66 0.76
C GLN A 48 18.69 4.71 1.87
N CYS A 49 17.65 5.55 1.87
CA CYS A 49 17.45 6.61 2.84
C CYS A 49 15.96 6.64 3.28
N PRO A 50 15.59 5.81 4.26
CA PRO A 50 14.22 5.75 4.77
C PRO A 50 13.77 7.12 5.30
N LEU A 51 12.49 7.45 5.11
CA LEU A 51 11.92 8.64 5.71
C LEU A 51 11.92 8.51 7.23
N GLU A 52 12.40 9.54 7.90
CA GLU A 52 12.29 9.63 9.36
C GLU A 52 10.83 9.85 9.78
N GLY A 53 10.41 9.19 10.85
CA GLY A 53 9.06 9.33 11.38
C GLY A 53 8.72 8.22 12.37
N VAL A 54 7.53 8.33 12.94
CA VAL A 54 6.90 7.25 13.70
C VAL A 54 6.00 6.46 12.76
N PHE A 55 5.82 5.16 13.01
CA PHE A 55 4.98 4.32 12.17
C PHE A 55 3.48 4.58 12.44
N ASP A 56 3.02 5.76 12.02
CA ASP A 56 1.63 6.21 12.08
C ASP A 56 1.05 6.44 10.67
N PHE A 57 -0.23 6.85 10.61
CA PHE A 57 -0.88 7.14 9.34
C PHE A 57 -0.28 8.35 8.62
N ALA A 58 0.29 9.31 9.35
CA ALA A 58 0.98 10.46 8.74
C ALA A 58 2.23 10.00 8.00
N HIS A 59 3.00 9.09 8.59
CA HIS A 59 4.17 8.47 7.94
C HIS A 59 3.78 7.62 6.74
N TYR A 60 2.67 6.86 6.83
CA TYR A 60 2.13 6.09 5.70
C TYR A 60 1.79 7.01 4.51
N LYS A 61 1.15 8.16 4.76
CA LYS A 61 0.87 9.19 3.74
C LYS A 61 2.15 9.85 3.20
N ALA A 62 3.14 10.07 4.06
CA ALA A 62 4.43 10.63 3.64
C ALA A 62 5.19 9.70 2.69
N ILE A 63 5.18 8.39 2.93
CA ILE A 63 5.73 7.39 2.00
C ILE A 63 5.02 7.44 0.66
N HIS A 64 3.68 7.46 0.64
CA HIS A 64 2.93 7.60 -0.62
C HIS A 64 3.31 8.88 -1.35
N ARG A 65 3.37 10.01 -0.64
CA ARG A 65 3.78 11.29 -1.22
C ARG A 65 5.18 11.22 -1.83
N PHE A 66 6.13 10.61 -1.12
CA PHE A 66 7.49 10.43 -1.61
C PHE A 66 7.54 9.60 -2.91
N LEU A 67 6.77 8.53 -2.97
CA LEU A 67 6.77 7.64 -4.14
C LEU A 67 6.13 8.28 -5.37
N PHE A 68 5.11 9.14 -5.20
CA PHE A 68 4.21 9.55 -6.28
C PHE A 68 4.19 11.06 -6.57
N SER A 69 4.90 11.90 -5.80
CA SER A 69 4.84 13.36 -5.95
C SER A 69 5.36 13.88 -7.29
N ASP A 70 6.21 13.13 -7.98
CA ASP A 70 6.68 13.48 -9.32
C ASP A 70 5.59 13.30 -10.39
N LEU A 71 4.56 12.52 -10.08
CA LEU A 71 3.49 12.14 -11.00
C LEU A 71 2.17 12.83 -10.71
N TYR A 72 1.82 12.97 -9.41
CA TYR A 72 0.48 13.37 -9.00
C TYR A 72 0.49 14.49 -7.97
N ASP A 73 -0.37 15.49 -8.16
CA ASP A 73 -0.56 16.58 -7.19
C ASP A 73 -1.27 16.11 -5.92
N TRP A 74 -2.07 15.06 -6.03
CA TRP A 74 -2.76 14.44 -4.90
C TRP A 74 -1.91 13.40 -4.14
N ALA A 75 -0.62 13.24 -4.48
CA ALA A 75 0.26 12.30 -3.78
C ALA A 75 0.28 12.56 -2.27
N GLY A 76 0.01 11.52 -1.48
CA GLY A 76 -0.11 11.59 -0.02
C GLY A 76 -1.49 12.04 0.48
N GLN A 77 -2.44 12.35 -0.40
CA GLN A 77 -3.82 12.68 -0.05
C GLN A 77 -4.70 11.43 -0.06
N ILE A 78 -5.69 11.38 0.84
CA ILE A 78 -6.67 10.32 0.90
C ILE A 78 -7.66 10.50 -0.26
N ARG A 79 -8.09 9.40 -0.84
CA ARG A 79 -9.16 9.42 -1.87
C ARG A 79 -10.49 9.85 -1.29
N THR A 80 -11.28 10.48 -2.13
CA THR A 80 -12.65 10.91 -1.83
C THR A 80 -13.71 10.04 -2.49
N VAL A 81 -13.29 9.05 -3.28
CA VAL A 81 -14.16 8.12 -4.01
C VAL A 81 -14.05 6.70 -3.45
N ASN A 82 -15.15 5.95 -3.52
CA ASN A 82 -15.13 4.53 -3.21
C ASN A 82 -14.42 3.76 -4.31
N LEU A 83 -13.65 2.75 -3.92
CA LEU A 83 -12.91 1.89 -4.83
C LEU A 83 -13.28 0.44 -4.60
N SER A 84 -13.35 -0.30 -5.70
CA SER A 84 -13.35 -1.77 -5.69
C SER A 84 -12.42 -2.33 -6.76
N LYS A 85 -11.95 -3.54 -6.57
CA LYS A 85 -11.07 -4.23 -7.53
C LYS A 85 -11.34 -5.72 -7.52
N LYS A 86 -11.60 -6.29 -8.69
CA LYS A 86 -11.89 -7.73 -8.85
C LYS A 86 -12.98 -8.23 -7.89
N GLY A 87 -14.03 -7.44 -7.67
CA GLY A 87 -15.14 -7.80 -6.79
C GLY A 87 -14.84 -7.67 -5.28
N THR A 88 -13.71 -7.09 -4.91
CA THR A 88 -13.38 -6.76 -3.51
C THR A 88 -13.60 -5.27 -3.30
N ASP A 89 -14.50 -4.92 -2.39
CA ASP A 89 -14.72 -3.55 -1.96
C ASP A 89 -13.69 -3.16 -0.91
N PHE A 90 -13.13 -1.96 -1.04
CA PHE A 90 -12.24 -1.38 -0.04
C PHE A 90 -13.01 -0.51 0.95
N CYS A 91 -12.33 -0.04 1.98
CA CYS A 91 -12.90 0.84 3.00
C CYS A 91 -13.66 2.02 2.35
N PRO A 92 -14.90 2.33 2.76
CA PRO A 92 -15.59 3.53 2.29
C PRO A 92 -14.74 4.79 2.48
N ALA A 93 -14.78 5.71 1.51
CA ALA A 93 -13.91 6.88 1.53
C ALA A 93 -14.07 7.73 2.80
N GLU A 94 -15.31 7.86 3.30
CA GLU A 94 -15.66 8.59 4.52
C GLU A 94 -15.17 7.92 5.81
N GLU A 95 -14.88 6.62 5.75
CA GLU A 95 -14.39 5.84 6.90
C GLU A 95 -12.87 5.69 6.95
N ILE A 96 -12.14 6.14 5.93
CA ILE A 96 -10.69 5.94 5.86
C ILE A 96 -9.96 6.53 7.08
N GLU A 97 -10.26 7.78 7.46
CA GLU A 97 -9.57 8.42 8.58
C GLU A 97 -9.84 7.74 9.93
N PRO A 98 -11.10 7.46 10.32
CA PRO A 98 -11.37 6.75 11.57
C PRO A 98 -10.80 5.33 11.57
N GLN A 99 -10.89 4.59 10.47
CA GLN A 99 -10.29 3.25 10.39
C GLN A 99 -8.77 3.29 10.44
N ALA A 100 -8.13 4.22 9.72
CA ALA A 100 -6.69 4.42 9.80
C ALA A 100 -6.23 4.70 11.24
N LYS A 101 -6.97 5.57 11.96
CA LYS A 101 -6.65 5.85 13.36
C LYS A 101 -6.65 4.57 14.20
N LEU A 102 -7.66 3.72 14.08
CA LEU A 102 -7.74 2.46 14.82
C LEU A 102 -6.57 1.51 14.48
N ILE A 103 -6.25 1.36 13.19
CA ILE A 103 -5.19 0.47 12.71
C ILE A 103 -3.82 0.92 13.24
N PHE A 104 -3.49 2.20 13.13
CA PHE A 104 -2.18 2.71 13.51
C PHE A 104 -2.04 2.94 15.03
N ASP A 105 -3.11 3.23 15.75
CA ASP A 105 -3.11 3.24 17.21
C ASP A 105 -2.84 1.82 17.75
N ARG A 106 -3.49 0.78 17.22
CA ARG A 106 -3.20 -0.61 17.57
C ARG A 106 -1.73 -0.98 17.29
N LEU A 107 -1.18 -0.60 16.14
CA LEU A 107 0.22 -0.83 15.81
C LEU A 107 1.15 -0.23 16.86
N LYS A 108 0.86 1.00 17.32
CA LYS A 108 1.61 1.69 18.38
C LYS A 108 1.47 0.99 19.73
N GLU A 109 0.26 0.59 20.10
CA GLU A 109 -0.03 -0.11 21.37
C GLU A 109 0.70 -1.46 21.43
N GLN A 110 0.86 -2.14 20.29
CA GLN A 110 1.62 -3.37 20.15
C GLN A 110 3.14 -3.14 20.00
N ASN A 111 3.63 -1.94 20.36
CA ASN A 111 5.06 -1.58 20.28
C ASN A 111 5.68 -1.87 18.92
N TYR A 112 4.92 -1.64 17.84
CA TYR A 112 5.38 -1.86 16.46
C TYR A 112 5.88 -3.31 16.23
N PHE A 113 5.28 -4.27 16.92
CA PHE A 113 5.58 -5.72 16.88
C PHE A 113 7.00 -6.10 17.35
N LYS A 114 7.72 -5.19 18.01
CA LYS A 114 9.08 -5.45 18.50
C LYS A 114 9.11 -6.50 19.61
N GLY A 115 10.10 -7.40 19.55
CA GLY A 115 10.34 -8.41 20.57
C GLY A 115 9.42 -9.64 20.50
N LEU A 116 8.60 -9.77 19.47
CA LEU A 116 7.81 -10.98 19.23
C LEU A 116 8.70 -12.12 18.72
N SER A 117 8.28 -13.36 18.96
CA SER A 117 8.84 -14.51 18.24
C SER A 117 8.53 -14.41 16.74
N HIS A 118 9.36 -15.02 15.90
CA HIS A 118 9.18 -14.94 14.43
C HIS A 118 7.76 -15.32 13.99
N ASP A 119 7.21 -16.40 14.48
CA ASP A 119 5.86 -16.86 14.10
C ASP A 119 4.75 -15.87 14.54
N ALA A 120 4.87 -15.32 15.75
CA ALA A 120 3.95 -14.27 16.24
C ALA A 120 4.10 -12.98 15.42
N PHE A 121 5.34 -12.60 15.09
CA PHE A 121 5.63 -11.43 14.26
C PHE A 121 5.02 -11.55 12.86
N VAL A 122 5.22 -12.69 12.19
CA VAL A 122 4.61 -12.96 10.88
C VAL A 122 3.08 -12.91 10.96
N GLY A 123 2.49 -13.41 12.03
CA GLY A 123 1.04 -13.31 12.27
C GLY A 123 0.57 -11.85 12.33
N GLU A 124 1.20 -11.02 13.16
CA GLU A 124 0.83 -9.59 13.30
C GLU A 124 1.09 -8.80 12.01
N ILE A 125 2.18 -9.08 11.28
CA ILE A 125 2.44 -8.47 9.97
C ILE A 125 1.38 -8.88 8.95
N THR A 126 0.92 -10.14 8.97
CA THR A 126 -0.15 -10.61 8.08
C THR A 126 -1.46 -9.86 8.37
N ASP A 127 -1.84 -9.72 9.64
CA ASP A 127 -3.04 -8.99 10.04
C ASP A 127 -2.95 -7.50 9.67
N PHE A 128 -1.80 -6.89 9.90
CA PHE A 128 -1.55 -5.49 9.52
C PHE A 128 -1.58 -5.32 7.99
N TYR A 129 -1.03 -6.26 7.23
CA TYR A 129 -1.14 -6.29 5.77
C TYR A 129 -2.62 -6.31 5.35
N CYS A 130 -3.43 -7.22 5.90
CA CYS A 130 -4.84 -7.35 5.56
C CYS A 130 -5.62 -6.06 5.87
N THR A 131 -5.43 -5.47 7.04
CA THR A 131 -6.14 -4.26 7.46
C THR A 131 -5.75 -3.04 6.64
N THR A 132 -4.47 -2.87 6.32
CA THR A 132 -4.01 -1.76 5.45
C THR A 132 -4.37 -1.97 3.98
N ASN A 133 -4.46 -3.23 3.52
CA ASN A 133 -4.99 -3.54 2.19
C ASN A 133 -6.49 -3.23 2.09
N TYR A 134 -7.28 -3.55 3.13
CA TYR A 134 -8.69 -3.14 3.18
C TYR A 134 -8.84 -1.63 3.23
N LEU A 135 -8.05 -0.93 4.04
CA LEU A 135 -8.07 0.52 4.16
C LEU A 135 -7.92 1.22 2.80
N HIS A 136 -6.96 0.78 1.98
CA HIS A 136 -6.72 1.24 0.60
C HIS A 136 -6.90 2.75 0.42
N PRO A 137 -6.14 3.58 1.17
CA PRO A 137 -6.54 4.98 1.36
C PRO A 137 -6.29 5.89 0.17
N PHE A 138 -5.52 5.47 -0.83
CA PHE A 138 -5.12 6.32 -1.93
C PHE A 138 -5.86 5.99 -3.23
N ARG A 139 -5.90 6.96 -4.15
CA ARG A 139 -6.53 6.79 -5.46
C ARG A 139 -5.80 5.75 -6.33
N GLU A 140 -4.47 5.68 -6.24
CA GLU A 140 -3.58 4.70 -6.86
C GLU A 140 -2.36 4.49 -5.96
N GLY A 141 -1.54 3.47 -6.23
CA GLY A 141 -0.26 3.25 -5.54
C GLY A 141 -0.33 2.60 -4.15
N ASN A 142 -1.50 2.14 -3.72
CA ASN A 142 -1.71 1.57 -2.38
C ASN A 142 -0.77 0.39 -2.09
N GLY A 143 -0.63 -0.56 -3.01
CA GLY A 143 0.23 -1.73 -2.80
C GLY A 143 1.72 -1.39 -2.72
N ARG A 144 2.19 -0.40 -3.51
CA ARG A 144 3.59 0.06 -3.45
C ARG A 144 3.89 0.76 -2.14
N THR A 145 2.98 1.62 -1.70
CA THR A 145 3.08 2.30 -0.40
C THR A 145 3.07 1.32 0.76
N GLN A 146 2.15 0.35 0.73
CA GLN A 146 2.05 -0.69 1.75
C GLN A 146 3.35 -1.49 1.85
N ARG A 147 3.91 -1.96 0.74
CA ARG A 147 5.17 -2.69 0.74
C ARG A 147 6.33 -1.84 1.27
N ALA A 148 6.44 -0.58 0.85
CA ALA A 148 7.49 0.31 1.33
C ALA A 148 7.38 0.59 2.84
N PHE A 149 6.18 0.80 3.36
CA PHE A 149 5.94 0.96 4.80
C PHE A 149 6.27 -0.31 5.57
N LEU A 150 5.80 -1.47 5.09
CA LEU A 150 6.10 -2.76 5.73
C LEU A 150 7.59 -3.06 5.79
N THR A 151 8.35 -2.76 4.72
CA THR A 151 9.79 -2.93 4.74
C THR A 151 10.45 -2.15 5.87
N GLN A 152 10.07 -0.88 6.04
CA GLN A 152 10.60 -0.06 7.13
C GLN A 152 10.17 -0.57 8.51
N LEU A 153 8.90 -0.94 8.67
CA LEU A 153 8.36 -1.48 9.92
C LEU A 153 9.06 -2.78 10.33
N ILE A 154 9.18 -3.72 9.40
CA ILE A 154 9.81 -5.04 9.62
C ILE A 154 11.27 -4.86 10.02
N ARG A 155 12.02 -4.02 9.30
CA ARG A 155 13.42 -3.70 9.63
C ARG A 155 13.55 -3.02 10.99
N SER A 156 12.62 -2.14 11.36
CA SER A 156 12.63 -1.48 12.68
C SER A 156 12.40 -2.44 13.83
N ALA A 157 11.79 -3.58 13.58
CA ALA A 157 11.57 -4.65 14.57
C ALA A 157 12.75 -5.65 14.66
N GLY A 158 13.77 -5.49 13.81
CA GLY A 158 14.98 -6.32 13.79
C GLY A 158 14.93 -7.51 12.82
N HIS A 159 13.96 -7.53 11.93
CA HIS A 159 13.84 -8.49 10.84
C HIS A 159 14.24 -7.87 9.51
N ASP A 160 14.45 -8.68 8.48
CA ASP A 160 14.62 -8.20 7.11
C ASP A 160 13.52 -8.76 6.21
N LEU A 161 13.29 -8.09 5.09
CA LEU A 161 12.31 -8.49 4.08
C LEU A 161 12.81 -8.11 2.69
N ASN A 162 12.84 -9.10 1.81
CA ASN A 162 13.22 -8.90 0.41
C ASN A 162 12.06 -9.20 -0.54
N TRP A 163 11.39 -8.16 -1.02
CA TRP A 163 10.28 -8.31 -1.97
C TRP A 163 10.69 -8.93 -3.32
N SER A 164 11.97 -8.92 -3.69
CA SER A 164 12.40 -9.55 -4.94
C SER A 164 12.35 -11.08 -4.90
N GLU A 165 12.30 -11.66 -3.70
CA GLU A 165 12.13 -13.10 -3.48
C GLU A 165 10.65 -13.53 -3.46
N VAL A 166 9.73 -12.57 -3.44
CA VAL A 166 8.28 -12.82 -3.41
C VAL A 166 7.72 -12.85 -4.83
N ASP A 167 7.12 -13.98 -5.21
CA ASP A 167 6.37 -14.07 -6.46
C ASP A 167 5.16 -13.12 -6.43
N GLY A 168 5.12 -12.16 -7.36
CA GLY A 168 4.09 -11.13 -7.40
C GLY A 168 2.69 -11.66 -7.70
N ASP A 169 2.59 -12.72 -8.51
CA ASP A 169 1.30 -13.35 -8.83
C ASP A 169 0.78 -14.15 -7.63
N LEU A 170 1.68 -14.87 -6.94
CA LEU A 170 1.34 -15.59 -5.73
C LEU A 170 0.89 -14.63 -4.61
N LEU A 171 1.62 -13.51 -4.41
CA LEU A 171 1.22 -12.48 -3.44
C LEU A 171 -0.15 -11.88 -3.78
N MET A 172 -0.43 -11.65 -5.07
CA MET A 172 -1.72 -11.15 -5.51
C MET A 172 -2.85 -12.14 -5.21
N ILE A 173 -2.65 -13.44 -5.51
CA ILE A 173 -3.62 -14.50 -5.20
C ILE A 173 -3.85 -14.57 -3.69
N ALA A 174 -2.78 -14.60 -2.91
CA ALA A 174 -2.83 -14.64 -1.44
C ALA A 174 -3.58 -13.43 -0.86
N THR A 175 -3.36 -12.23 -1.43
CA THR A 175 -4.06 -11.00 -1.02
C THR A 175 -5.57 -11.07 -1.33
N ILE A 176 -5.96 -11.63 -2.47
CA ILE A 176 -7.38 -11.81 -2.83
C ILE A 176 -8.05 -12.82 -1.88
N GLN A 177 -7.40 -13.93 -1.56
CA GLN A 177 -7.91 -14.90 -0.58
C GLN A 177 -8.02 -14.30 0.81
N ALA A 178 -7.02 -13.52 1.23
CA ALA A 178 -7.04 -12.84 2.52
C ALA A 178 -8.19 -11.83 2.64
N ALA A 179 -8.54 -11.13 1.56
CA ALA A 179 -9.71 -10.25 1.52
C ALA A 179 -11.04 -11.01 1.67
N GLN A 180 -11.05 -12.33 1.44
CA GLN A 180 -12.19 -13.23 1.67
C GLN A 180 -12.13 -13.94 3.03
N GLY A 181 -11.16 -13.59 3.88
CA GLY A 181 -10.98 -14.15 5.21
C GLY A 181 -10.06 -15.38 5.28
N VAL A 182 -9.41 -15.78 4.17
CA VAL A 182 -8.48 -16.93 4.12
C VAL A 182 -7.04 -16.40 4.05
N THR A 183 -6.37 -16.34 5.21
CA THR A 183 -5.06 -15.68 5.36
C THR A 183 -3.86 -16.62 5.32
N ASP A 184 -4.07 -17.95 5.29
CA ASP A 184 -3.00 -18.93 5.42
C ASP A 184 -1.92 -18.79 4.33
N LEU A 185 -2.33 -18.62 3.08
CA LEU A 185 -1.38 -18.46 1.98
C LEU A 185 -0.59 -17.15 2.11
N LEU A 186 -1.25 -16.05 2.52
CA LEU A 186 -0.57 -14.77 2.73
C LEU A 186 0.44 -14.87 3.88
N ARG A 187 0.07 -15.53 4.98
CA ARG A 187 0.96 -15.79 6.11
C ARG A 187 2.17 -16.62 5.70
N GLN A 188 1.96 -17.64 4.88
CA GLN A 188 3.07 -18.44 4.34
C GLN A 188 4.01 -17.59 3.49
N VAL A 189 3.49 -16.84 2.50
CA VAL A 189 4.29 -15.99 1.60
C VAL A 189 5.10 -14.95 2.38
N LEU A 190 4.48 -14.30 3.37
CA LEU A 190 5.18 -13.33 4.21
C LEU A 190 6.20 -14.01 5.14
N GLY A 191 5.87 -15.18 5.71
CA GLY A 191 6.76 -15.92 6.59
C GLY A 191 8.02 -16.44 5.89
N GLU A 192 7.92 -16.80 4.61
CA GLU A 192 9.08 -17.20 3.79
C GLU A 192 9.95 -16.01 3.39
N ALA A 193 9.37 -14.82 3.26
CA ALA A 193 10.06 -13.59 2.85
C ALA A 193 10.70 -12.83 4.02
N ILE A 194 10.17 -12.96 5.24
CA ILE A 194 10.67 -12.30 6.45
C ILE A 194 11.78 -13.18 7.08
N LYS A 195 12.94 -12.57 7.31
CA LYS A 195 14.13 -13.24 7.87
C LYS A 195 14.62 -12.60 9.16
#